data_c181259df8d1c7deaeb3943507543166
#
_entry.id   c181259df8d1c7deaeb3943507543166
#
_cell.length_a   1.000
_cell.length_b   1.000
_cell.length_c   1.000
_cell.angle_alpha   90.00
_cell.angle_beta   90.00
_cell.angle_gamma   90.00
#
_symmetry.space_group_name_H-M   'P 1'
#
loop_
_entity.id
_entity.type
_entity.pdbx_description
1 polymer ?
#
loop_
_entity_poly.entity_id
_entity_poly.type
_entity_poly.pdbx_seq_one_letter_code
_entity_poly.pdbx_strand_id
1 'polypeptide(L)'
;MITKRIIPCLDVRDGRVVKGVNFADLHDVSSPVELAEYYSRAGADELVFYDITASAEGRALFTDILTETARRVFIPLTVGGGINSLADFDRVLKCGADKVSVNSGAIRRPALVGEAARRYGDQCVVLSVDVKRVGGAFRVFARGGRDDTGLEAIEWIRRCVGEGAGEVVVNSIDTDGVKRGFDLEMLDAVCRAVSVPVIASGGAGCIDDFLTLFRAQPRVDAGLAASIFHFGEVRIDDLKDAMARAGIPVRIVAAAQAERSETCSTSTN
;
A
#
# COMPACT_ATOMS: atom_id res chain seq x y z
N MET A 1 -8.11 13.87 -16.31
CA MET A 1 -7.06 13.99 -15.29
C MET A 1 -7.21 12.78 -14.37
N ILE A 2 -6.13 12.02 -14.10
CA ILE A 2 -6.19 10.84 -13.24
C ILE A 2 -6.22 11.30 -11.77
N THR A 3 -7.14 10.76 -10.97
CA THR A 3 -7.24 11.07 -9.54
C THR A 3 -6.12 10.39 -8.75
N LYS A 4 -5.63 11.05 -7.70
CA LYS A 4 -4.70 10.47 -6.73
C LYS A 4 -5.46 9.56 -5.78
N ARG A 5 -4.90 8.37 -5.49
CA ARG A 5 -5.50 7.39 -4.60
C ARG A 5 -4.95 7.52 -3.18
N ILE A 6 -5.81 7.37 -2.20
CA ILE A 6 -5.45 7.26 -0.78
C ILE A 6 -5.71 5.82 -0.36
N ILE A 7 -4.66 5.14 0.08
CA ILE A 7 -4.63 3.70 0.30
C ILE A 7 -4.26 3.39 1.75
N PRO A 8 -5.20 2.98 2.61
CA PRO A 8 -4.87 2.36 3.89
C PRO A 8 -4.20 1.00 3.71
N CYS A 9 -3.17 0.73 4.53
CA CYS A 9 -2.50 -0.56 4.58
C CYS A 9 -2.82 -1.30 5.88
N LEU A 10 -3.30 -2.53 5.77
CA LEU A 10 -3.58 -3.43 6.88
C LEU A 10 -2.44 -4.43 7.02
N ASP A 11 -1.54 -4.19 7.97
CA ASP A 11 -0.49 -5.14 8.35
C ASP A 11 -1.10 -6.18 9.29
N VAL A 12 -1.25 -7.43 8.82
CA VAL A 12 -1.92 -8.49 9.57
C VAL A 12 -0.90 -9.49 10.10
N ARG A 13 -1.02 -9.79 11.39
CA ARG A 13 -0.28 -10.84 12.11
C ARG A 13 -1.26 -11.65 12.95
N ASP A 14 -1.19 -12.98 12.88
CA ASP A 14 -2.02 -13.90 13.66
C ASP A 14 -3.52 -13.55 13.60
N GLY A 15 -3.99 -13.12 12.42
CA GLY A 15 -5.39 -12.75 12.20
C GLY A 15 -5.82 -11.40 12.77
N ARG A 16 -4.89 -10.58 13.26
CA ARG A 16 -5.13 -9.24 13.81
C ARG A 16 -4.35 -8.18 13.05
N VAL A 17 -4.94 -6.99 12.89
CA VAL A 17 -4.18 -5.84 12.39
C VAL A 17 -3.24 -5.36 13.47
N VAL A 18 -1.97 -5.22 13.11
CA VAL A 18 -0.92 -4.75 14.01
C VAL A 18 -0.18 -3.57 13.38
N LYS A 19 0.43 -2.74 14.19
CA LYS A 19 1.33 -1.69 13.73
C LYS A 19 2.48 -1.47 14.68
N GLY A 20 3.66 -1.26 14.11
CA GLY A 20 4.90 -0.93 14.80
C GLY A 20 5.68 0.18 14.09
N VAL A 21 6.85 0.51 14.62
CA VAL A 21 7.81 1.45 14.02
C VAL A 21 8.98 0.65 13.46
N ASN A 22 9.42 0.93 12.23
CA ASN A 22 10.51 0.22 11.55
C ASN A 22 10.36 -1.32 11.60
N PHE A 23 9.14 -1.83 11.45
CA PHE A 23 8.77 -3.26 11.53
C PHE A 23 9.06 -3.93 12.89
N ALA A 24 9.18 -3.15 13.97
CA ALA A 24 9.37 -3.62 15.36
C ALA A 24 8.26 -3.10 16.28
N ASP A 25 8.21 -3.64 17.51
CA ASP A 25 7.28 -3.22 18.58
C ASP A 25 5.81 -3.17 18.13
N LEU A 26 5.32 -4.32 17.61
CA LEU A 26 3.97 -4.45 17.05
C LEU A 26 2.89 -4.38 18.14
N HIS A 27 1.94 -3.45 17.96
CA HIS A 27 0.75 -3.32 18.79
C HIS A 27 -0.49 -3.82 18.02
N ASP A 28 -1.41 -4.49 18.71
CA ASP A 28 -2.71 -4.92 18.20
C ASP A 28 -3.61 -3.68 18.02
N VAL A 29 -4.24 -3.58 16.85
CA VAL A 29 -5.12 -2.45 16.50
C VAL A 29 -6.59 -2.88 16.47
N SER A 30 -6.96 -3.85 15.61
CA SER A 30 -8.35 -4.22 15.37
C SER A 30 -8.50 -5.52 14.57
N SER A 31 -9.76 -5.95 14.36
CA SER A 31 -10.13 -6.94 13.37
C SER A 31 -9.85 -6.43 11.96
N PRO A 32 -9.13 -7.20 11.10
CA PRO A 32 -8.86 -6.79 9.71
C PRO A 32 -10.16 -6.56 8.92
N VAL A 33 -11.18 -7.38 9.15
CA VAL A 33 -12.47 -7.32 8.45
C VAL A 33 -13.22 -6.03 8.78
N GLU A 34 -13.33 -5.70 10.07
CA GLU A 34 -14.03 -4.49 10.53
C GLU A 34 -13.31 -3.21 10.08
N LEU A 35 -11.99 -3.21 10.16
CA LEU A 35 -11.19 -2.06 9.77
C LEU A 35 -11.22 -1.84 8.25
N ALA A 36 -11.19 -2.91 7.46
CA ALA A 36 -11.34 -2.86 6.00
C ALA A 36 -12.71 -2.30 5.58
N GLU A 37 -13.79 -2.77 6.23
CA GLU A 37 -15.15 -2.25 6.01
C GLU A 37 -15.24 -0.76 6.35
N TYR A 38 -14.67 -0.35 7.47
CA TYR A 38 -14.59 1.06 7.87
C TYR A 38 -13.90 1.91 6.80
N TYR A 39 -12.72 1.52 6.31
CA TYR A 39 -12.00 2.29 5.28
C TYR A 39 -12.73 2.33 3.95
N SER A 40 -13.38 1.23 3.56
CA SER A 40 -14.21 1.21 2.35
C SER A 40 -15.33 2.24 2.42
N ARG A 41 -15.98 2.39 3.58
CA ARG A 41 -17.02 3.40 3.83
C ARG A 41 -16.47 4.81 4.00
N ALA A 42 -15.30 4.96 4.63
CA ALA A 42 -14.64 6.25 4.85
C ALA A 42 -14.09 6.89 3.56
N GLY A 43 -14.23 6.23 2.41
CA GLY A 43 -13.88 6.78 1.12
C GLY A 43 -12.44 6.50 0.68
N ALA A 44 -11.76 5.50 1.23
CA ALA A 44 -10.51 4.99 0.68
C ALA A 44 -10.68 4.61 -0.80
N ASP A 45 -9.62 4.73 -1.59
CA ASP A 45 -9.67 4.43 -3.02
C ASP A 45 -9.28 2.99 -3.35
N GLU A 46 -8.53 2.37 -2.47
CA GLU A 46 -8.03 1.00 -2.52
C GLU A 46 -7.64 0.58 -1.10
N LEU A 47 -7.55 -0.72 -0.84
CA LEU A 47 -6.99 -1.28 0.39
C LEU A 47 -5.82 -2.19 0.06
N VAL A 48 -4.79 -2.15 0.90
CA VAL A 48 -3.70 -3.12 0.89
C VAL A 48 -3.78 -3.97 2.16
N PHE A 49 -3.70 -5.29 1.98
CA PHE A 49 -3.70 -6.29 3.05
C PHE A 49 -2.39 -7.07 2.99
N TYR A 50 -1.53 -6.90 3.97
CA TYR A 50 -0.26 -7.62 4.06
C TYR A 50 -0.27 -8.60 5.24
N ASP A 51 -0.07 -9.90 4.96
CA ASP A 51 0.34 -10.86 5.99
C ASP A 51 1.84 -10.70 6.22
N ILE A 52 2.20 -9.96 7.26
CA ILE A 52 3.60 -9.57 7.51
C ILE A 52 4.47 -10.70 8.07
N THR A 53 3.87 -11.82 8.50
CA THR A 53 4.59 -12.98 9.07
C THR A 53 4.67 -14.15 8.11
N ALA A 54 3.75 -14.28 7.15
CA ALA A 54 3.69 -15.42 6.24
C ALA A 54 5.02 -15.67 5.49
N SER A 55 5.68 -14.61 5.03
CA SER A 55 6.96 -14.73 4.32
C SER A 55 8.11 -15.16 5.23
N ALA A 56 8.11 -14.73 6.49
CA ALA A 56 9.15 -15.07 7.46
C ALA A 56 8.97 -16.47 8.04
N GLU A 57 7.72 -16.89 8.24
CA GLU A 57 7.34 -18.17 8.86
C GLU A 57 7.14 -19.29 7.83
N GLY A 58 7.12 -18.97 6.54
CA GLY A 58 6.91 -19.95 5.45
C GLY A 58 5.51 -20.57 5.44
N ARG A 59 4.51 -19.93 6.06
CA ARG A 59 3.12 -20.39 6.14
C ARG A 59 2.23 -19.79 5.04
N ALA A 60 1.07 -20.40 4.84
CA ALA A 60 0.05 -19.87 3.95
C ALA A 60 -0.64 -18.62 4.54
N LEU A 61 -1.09 -17.71 3.67
CA LEU A 61 -1.95 -16.58 4.01
C LEU A 61 -3.25 -17.00 4.72
N PHE A 62 -3.80 -16.13 5.54
CA PHE A 62 -5.10 -16.29 6.19
C PHE A 62 -6.26 -16.14 5.17
N THR A 63 -6.53 -17.20 4.41
CA THR A 63 -7.52 -17.21 3.33
C THR A 63 -8.94 -16.93 3.80
N ASP A 64 -9.31 -17.40 4.99
CA ASP A 64 -10.66 -17.22 5.55
C ASP A 64 -10.92 -15.75 5.89
N ILE A 65 -9.95 -15.11 6.54
CA ILE A 65 -10.02 -13.68 6.86
C ILE A 65 -10.04 -12.84 5.58
N LEU A 66 -9.22 -13.21 4.60
CA LEU A 66 -9.20 -12.53 3.30
C LEU A 66 -10.55 -12.64 2.59
N THR A 67 -11.13 -13.83 2.55
CA THR A 67 -12.44 -14.08 1.92
C THR A 67 -13.54 -13.27 2.61
N GLU A 68 -13.55 -13.22 3.93
CA GLU A 68 -14.52 -12.43 4.68
C GLU A 68 -14.32 -10.92 4.48
N THR A 69 -13.06 -10.46 4.42
CA THR A 69 -12.74 -9.07 4.09
C THR A 69 -13.25 -8.69 2.71
N ALA A 70 -12.96 -9.52 1.69
CA ALA A 70 -13.37 -9.26 0.31
C ALA A 70 -14.90 -9.21 0.14
N ARG A 71 -15.68 -9.90 0.98
CA ARG A 71 -17.15 -9.82 0.97
C ARG A 71 -17.71 -8.48 1.44
N ARG A 72 -16.96 -7.75 2.26
CA ARG A 72 -17.42 -6.49 2.88
C ARG A 72 -16.81 -5.24 2.27
N VAL A 73 -15.80 -5.40 1.41
CA VAL A 73 -15.07 -4.30 0.77
C VAL A 73 -15.50 -4.16 -0.68
N PHE A 74 -15.83 -2.92 -1.10
CA PHE A 74 -16.29 -2.60 -2.46
C PHE A 74 -15.36 -1.63 -3.19
N ILE A 75 -14.11 -1.57 -2.76
CA ILE A 75 -12.99 -0.88 -3.41
C ILE A 75 -11.90 -1.90 -3.72
N PRO A 76 -10.99 -1.64 -4.68
CA PRO A 76 -9.94 -2.58 -5.03
C PRO A 76 -9.15 -3.06 -3.82
N LEU A 77 -8.89 -4.37 -3.75
CA LEU A 77 -8.17 -5.04 -2.67
C LEU A 77 -6.88 -5.64 -3.22
N THR A 78 -5.74 -5.08 -2.80
CA THR A 78 -4.41 -5.62 -3.07
C THR A 78 -3.94 -6.47 -1.89
N VAL A 79 -3.51 -7.69 -2.16
CA VAL A 79 -3.09 -8.64 -1.11
C VAL A 79 -1.65 -9.09 -1.32
N GLY A 80 -0.87 -9.10 -0.25
CA GLY A 80 0.52 -9.55 -0.25
C GLY A 80 0.92 -10.25 1.04
N GLY A 81 2.19 -10.62 1.11
CA GLY A 81 2.76 -11.45 2.17
C GLY A 81 2.75 -12.93 1.80
N GLY A 82 3.91 -13.60 1.91
CA GLY A 82 4.03 -15.03 1.64
C GLY A 82 3.81 -15.49 0.19
N ILE A 83 3.73 -14.58 -0.78
CA ILE A 83 3.52 -14.89 -2.20
C ILE A 83 4.83 -15.37 -2.84
N ASN A 84 4.90 -16.65 -3.26
CA ASN A 84 6.11 -17.29 -3.77
C ASN A 84 5.91 -18.08 -5.08
N SER A 85 4.68 -18.30 -5.48
CA SER A 85 4.32 -19.16 -6.63
C SER A 85 3.04 -18.68 -7.30
N LEU A 86 2.80 -19.16 -8.53
CA LEU A 86 1.52 -18.95 -9.22
C LEU A 86 0.32 -19.57 -8.45
N ALA A 87 0.56 -20.63 -7.69
CA ALA A 87 -0.48 -21.21 -6.84
C ALA A 87 -0.91 -20.24 -5.70
N ASP A 88 0.03 -19.43 -5.19
CA ASP A 88 -0.29 -18.39 -4.21
C ASP A 88 -1.10 -17.26 -4.84
N PHE A 89 -0.74 -16.81 -6.06
CA PHE A 89 -1.53 -15.85 -6.84
C PHE A 89 -2.96 -16.37 -7.04
N ASP A 90 -3.10 -17.63 -7.52
CA ASP A 90 -4.41 -18.26 -7.79
C ASP A 90 -5.27 -18.30 -6.53
N ARG A 91 -4.68 -18.68 -5.40
CA ARG A 91 -5.34 -18.75 -4.09
C ARG A 91 -5.87 -17.39 -3.65
N VAL A 92 -5.04 -16.36 -3.70
CA VAL A 92 -5.37 -15.00 -3.26
C VAL A 92 -6.45 -14.36 -4.14
N LEU A 93 -6.33 -14.49 -5.47
CA LEU A 93 -7.33 -13.99 -6.41
C LEU A 93 -8.68 -14.71 -6.24
N LYS A 94 -8.69 -16.03 -5.98
CA LYS A 94 -9.92 -16.79 -5.69
C LYS A 94 -10.59 -16.41 -4.37
N CYS A 95 -9.83 -15.88 -3.41
CA CYS A 95 -10.37 -15.35 -2.16
C CYS A 95 -10.98 -13.95 -2.31
N GLY A 96 -10.89 -13.33 -3.50
CA GLY A 96 -11.51 -12.04 -3.81
C GLY A 96 -10.57 -10.85 -3.85
N ALA A 97 -9.24 -11.08 -3.88
CA ALA A 97 -8.31 -10.00 -4.17
C ALA A 97 -8.39 -9.57 -5.65
N ASP A 98 -8.24 -8.27 -5.92
CA ASP A 98 -8.15 -7.71 -7.27
C ASP A 98 -6.71 -7.72 -7.79
N LYS A 99 -5.75 -7.54 -6.89
CA LYS A 99 -4.32 -7.49 -7.19
C LYS A 99 -3.51 -8.29 -6.18
N VAL A 100 -2.36 -8.76 -6.61
CA VAL A 100 -1.42 -9.53 -5.77
C VAL A 100 -0.09 -8.81 -5.70
N SER A 101 0.33 -8.48 -4.48
CA SER A 101 1.60 -7.81 -4.21
C SER A 101 2.70 -8.83 -3.90
N VAL A 102 3.80 -8.74 -4.63
CA VAL A 102 4.96 -9.63 -4.49
C VAL A 102 6.24 -8.84 -4.23
N ASN A 103 7.04 -9.25 -3.25
CA ASN A 103 8.36 -8.71 -2.93
C ASN A 103 9.38 -9.85 -2.85
N SER A 104 9.59 -10.46 -1.68
CA SER A 104 10.62 -11.49 -1.46
C SER A 104 10.48 -12.70 -2.40
N GLY A 105 9.27 -13.04 -2.83
CA GLY A 105 9.03 -14.09 -3.83
C GLY A 105 9.61 -13.74 -5.20
N ALA A 106 9.45 -12.49 -5.64
CA ALA A 106 10.05 -12.00 -6.88
C ALA A 106 11.59 -11.93 -6.79
N ILE A 107 12.13 -11.50 -5.64
CA ILE A 107 13.59 -11.47 -5.43
C ILE A 107 14.19 -12.86 -5.54
N ARG A 108 13.55 -13.87 -4.92
CA ARG A 108 14.02 -15.27 -5.02
C ARG A 108 13.85 -15.87 -6.43
N ARG A 109 12.78 -15.51 -7.12
CA ARG A 109 12.43 -16.04 -8.44
C ARG A 109 11.86 -14.92 -9.32
N PRO A 110 12.72 -14.14 -9.98
CA PRO A 110 12.28 -13.00 -10.81
C PRO A 110 11.27 -13.37 -11.90
N ALA A 111 11.41 -14.55 -12.50
CA ALA A 111 10.48 -15.07 -13.51
C ALA A 111 9.02 -15.15 -13.04
N LEU A 112 8.76 -15.18 -11.70
CA LEU A 112 7.41 -15.21 -11.14
C LEU A 112 6.56 -14.02 -11.58
N VAL A 113 7.18 -12.82 -11.68
CA VAL A 113 6.49 -11.60 -12.13
C VAL A 113 5.93 -11.78 -13.54
N GLY A 114 6.78 -12.19 -14.49
CA GLY A 114 6.37 -12.38 -15.88
C GLY A 114 5.39 -13.55 -16.08
N GLU A 115 5.55 -14.62 -15.31
CA GLU A 115 4.61 -15.75 -15.35
C GLU A 115 3.23 -15.34 -14.83
N ALA A 116 3.18 -14.58 -13.74
CA ALA A 116 1.92 -14.06 -13.18
C ALA A 116 1.26 -13.07 -14.14
N ALA A 117 2.02 -12.14 -14.71
CA ALA A 117 1.51 -11.17 -15.68
C ALA A 117 0.92 -11.84 -16.94
N ARG A 118 1.59 -12.85 -17.48
CA ARG A 118 1.06 -13.61 -18.64
C ARG A 118 -0.21 -14.39 -18.30
N ARG A 119 -0.38 -14.84 -17.07
CA ARG A 119 -1.52 -15.68 -16.67
C ARG A 119 -2.72 -14.88 -16.21
N TYR A 120 -2.51 -13.79 -15.48
CA TYR A 120 -3.58 -13.02 -14.82
C TYR A 120 -3.73 -11.60 -15.36
N GLY A 121 -2.81 -11.15 -16.21
CA GLY A 121 -2.68 -9.76 -16.66
C GLY A 121 -1.73 -8.97 -15.77
N ASP A 122 -1.02 -8.01 -16.36
CA ASP A 122 -0.08 -7.13 -15.67
C ASP A 122 -0.77 -6.29 -14.58
N GLN A 123 -2.01 -5.86 -14.81
CA GLN A 123 -2.83 -5.10 -13.85
C GLN A 123 -3.07 -5.85 -12.52
N CYS A 124 -2.94 -7.19 -12.48
CA CYS A 124 -3.05 -7.99 -11.27
C CYS A 124 -1.73 -8.10 -10.49
N VAL A 125 -0.60 -7.68 -11.07
CA VAL A 125 0.73 -7.87 -10.49
C VAL A 125 1.27 -6.55 -9.94
N VAL A 126 1.34 -6.45 -8.62
CA VAL A 126 1.94 -5.32 -7.92
C VAL A 126 3.32 -5.72 -7.40
N LEU A 127 4.36 -5.03 -7.84
CA LEU A 127 5.69 -5.17 -7.28
C LEU A 127 5.79 -4.32 -6.01
N SER A 128 5.99 -4.93 -4.85
CA SER A 128 6.34 -4.22 -3.62
C SER A 128 7.85 -4.24 -3.42
N VAL A 129 8.45 -3.10 -3.14
CA VAL A 129 9.89 -2.96 -2.94
C VAL A 129 10.18 -2.19 -1.67
N ASP A 130 10.84 -2.85 -0.72
CA ASP A 130 11.38 -2.19 0.47
C ASP A 130 12.76 -1.63 0.12
N VAL A 131 12.91 -0.31 0.19
CA VAL A 131 14.10 0.42 -0.22
C VAL A 131 14.75 1.11 0.96
N LYS A 132 16.07 1.02 1.04
CA LYS A 132 16.88 1.73 2.04
C LYS A 132 18.11 2.36 1.39
N ARG A 133 18.56 3.52 1.89
CA ARG A 133 19.83 4.11 1.50
C ARG A 133 21.00 3.39 2.19
N VAL A 134 21.90 2.86 1.38
CA VAL A 134 23.15 2.22 1.85
C VAL A 134 24.30 2.77 1.02
N GLY A 135 25.23 3.47 1.64
CA GLY A 135 26.40 4.04 0.95
C GLY A 135 26.05 5.03 -0.17
N GLY A 136 24.94 5.76 -0.04
CA GLY A 136 24.47 6.71 -1.05
C GLY A 136 23.65 6.10 -2.20
N ALA A 137 23.48 4.78 -2.25
CA ALA A 137 22.67 4.08 -3.24
C ALA A 137 21.33 3.60 -2.65
N PHE A 138 20.30 3.48 -3.47
CA PHE A 138 19.04 2.86 -3.11
C PHE A 138 19.16 1.34 -3.25
N ARG A 139 19.02 0.61 -2.14
CA ARG A 139 19.16 -0.85 -2.08
C ARG A 139 17.82 -1.50 -1.77
N VAL A 140 17.58 -2.64 -2.41
CA VAL A 140 16.41 -3.48 -2.15
C VAL A 140 16.64 -4.35 -0.93
N PHE A 141 15.66 -4.38 -0.05
CA PHE A 141 15.63 -5.25 1.12
C PHE A 141 14.54 -6.31 0.98
N ALA A 142 14.79 -7.48 1.54
CA ALA A 142 13.85 -8.60 1.61
C ALA A 142 13.38 -8.86 3.03
N ARG A 143 12.39 -9.76 3.17
CA ARG A 143 11.85 -10.27 4.45
C ARG A 143 11.44 -9.15 5.42
N GLY A 144 10.68 -8.16 4.92
CA GLY A 144 10.22 -7.05 5.74
C GLY A 144 11.38 -6.15 6.19
N GLY A 145 12.26 -5.77 5.28
CA GLY A 145 13.34 -4.81 5.52
C GLY A 145 14.54 -5.34 6.28
N ARG A 146 14.65 -6.68 6.49
CA ARG A 146 15.71 -7.29 7.33
C ARG A 146 16.97 -7.64 6.57
N ASP A 147 16.87 -8.04 5.32
CA ASP A 147 17.97 -8.57 4.54
C ASP A 147 18.32 -7.63 3.37
N ASP A 148 19.53 -7.06 3.37
CA ASP A 148 20.06 -6.38 2.18
C ASP A 148 20.33 -7.42 1.08
N THR A 149 19.64 -7.27 -0.04
CA THR A 149 19.77 -8.20 -1.17
C THR A 149 20.96 -7.93 -2.07
N GLY A 150 21.58 -6.78 -1.90
CA GLY A 150 22.62 -6.30 -2.81
C GLY A 150 22.11 -5.72 -4.12
N LEU A 151 20.80 -5.80 -4.41
CA LEU A 151 20.21 -5.27 -5.63
C LEU A 151 20.08 -3.75 -5.55
N GLU A 152 20.40 -3.06 -6.66
CA GLU A 152 20.07 -1.65 -6.83
C GLU A 152 18.56 -1.50 -7.12
N ALA A 153 17.90 -0.59 -6.41
CA ALA A 153 16.44 -0.55 -6.41
C ALA A 153 15.84 -0.12 -7.76
N ILE A 154 16.44 0.88 -8.42
CA ILE A 154 15.90 1.41 -9.69
C ILE A 154 16.06 0.37 -10.81
N GLU A 155 17.20 -0.32 -10.87
CA GLU A 155 17.44 -1.38 -11.85
C GLU A 155 16.49 -2.57 -11.61
N TRP A 156 16.29 -2.94 -10.35
CA TRP A 156 15.37 -4.00 -9.96
C TRP A 156 13.92 -3.69 -10.37
N ILE A 157 13.45 -2.48 -10.07
CA ILE A 157 12.09 -2.03 -10.43
C ILE A 157 11.92 -2.02 -11.95
N ARG A 158 12.88 -1.47 -12.71
CA ARG A 158 12.84 -1.49 -14.19
C ARG A 158 12.73 -2.90 -14.74
N ARG A 159 13.53 -3.81 -14.20
CA ARG A 159 13.50 -5.21 -14.62
C ARG A 159 12.12 -5.82 -14.39
N CYS A 160 11.56 -5.69 -13.19
CA CYS A 160 10.26 -6.27 -12.86
C CYS A 160 9.10 -5.65 -13.67
N VAL A 161 9.16 -4.34 -13.94
CA VAL A 161 8.19 -3.68 -14.82
C VAL A 161 8.33 -4.20 -16.25
N GLY A 162 9.55 -4.39 -16.74
CA GLY A 162 9.82 -5.02 -18.04
C GLY A 162 9.33 -6.47 -18.14
N GLU A 163 9.27 -7.20 -17.02
CA GLU A 163 8.73 -8.56 -16.94
C GLU A 163 7.18 -8.56 -16.86
N GLY A 164 6.53 -7.43 -16.55
CA GLY A 164 5.08 -7.31 -16.52
C GLY A 164 4.47 -6.95 -15.17
N ALA A 165 5.24 -6.36 -14.23
CA ALA A 165 4.62 -5.72 -13.07
C ALA A 165 3.84 -4.49 -13.54
N GLY A 166 2.53 -4.46 -13.30
CA GLY A 166 1.63 -3.39 -13.76
C GLY A 166 1.52 -2.22 -12.78
N GLU A 167 2.06 -2.36 -11.57
CA GLU A 167 2.07 -1.32 -10.53
C GLU A 167 3.25 -1.55 -9.57
N VAL A 168 3.75 -0.48 -8.98
CA VAL A 168 4.88 -0.54 -8.03
C VAL A 168 4.52 0.16 -6.72
N VAL A 169 4.61 -0.56 -5.60
CA VAL A 169 4.62 0.02 -4.25
C VAL A 169 6.08 0.20 -3.83
N VAL A 170 6.49 1.43 -3.57
CA VAL A 170 7.84 1.76 -3.09
C VAL A 170 7.77 2.16 -1.63
N ASN A 171 8.29 1.31 -0.76
CA ASN A 171 8.32 1.55 0.68
C ASN A 171 9.72 2.00 1.12
N SER A 172 9.84 3.24 1.61
CA SER A 172 11.10 3.75 2.17
C SER A 172 11.26 3.28 3.61
N ILE A 173 12.22 2.38 3.85
CA ILE A 173 12.58 1.94 5.20
C ILE A 173 13.11 3.11 6.05
N ASP A 174 13.82 4.05 5.41
CA ASP A 174 14.43 5.19 6.10
C ASP A 174 13.39 6.15 6.69
N THR A 175 12.19 6.21 6.10
CA THR A 175 11.10 7.10 6.54
C THR A 175 9.93 6.36 7.18
N ASP A 176 9.85 5.01 7.07
CA ASP A 176 8.72 4.25 7.59
C ASP A 176 8.57 4.40 9.11
N GLY A 177 7.37 4.79 9.56
CA GLY A 177 7.05 5.06 10.95
C GLY A 177 7.63 6.37 11.52
N VAL A 178 8.48 7.08 10.77
CA VAL A 178 9.14 8.32 11.24
C VAL A 178 8.19 9.53 11.27
N LYS A 179 7.14 9.53 10.44
CA LYS A 179 6.12 10.60 10.35
C LYS A 179 6.70 11.98 10.01
N ARG A 180 7.66 12.05 9.07
CA ARG A 180 8.31 13.29 8.61
C ARG A 180 8.20 13.53 7.11
N GLY A 181 7.21 12.89 6.47
CA GLY A 181 6.97 12.98 5.04
C GLY A 181 7.59 11.82 4.26
N PHE A 182 7.12 11.67 3.03
CA PHE A 182 7.56 10.66 2.08
C PHE A 182 8.97 10.94 1.56
N ASP A 183 9.68 9.90 1.13
CA ASP A 183 11.01 10.01 0.49
C ASP A 183 10.89 10.51 -0.95
N LEU A 184 10.85 11.83 -1.13
CA LEU A 184 10.61 12.46 -2.43
C LEU A 184 11.75 12.20 -3.43
N GLU A 185 13.00 12.08 -2.95
CA GLU A 185 14.15 11.82 -3.82
C GLU A 185 14.10 10.41 -4.41
N MET A 186 13.80 9.42 -3.58
CA MET A 186 13.61 8.04 -4.02
C MET A 186 12.45 7.92 -5.00
N LEU A 187 11.31 8.55 -4.69
CA LEU A 187 10.12 8.55 -5.54
C LEU A 187 10.37 9.24 -6.88
N ASP A 188 11.13 10.34 -6.91
CA ASP A 188 11.54 11.00 -8.16
C ASP A 188 12.37 10.04 -9.04
N ALA A 189 13.35 9.37 -8.44
CA ALA A 189 14.18 8.40 -9.16
C ALA A 189 13.36 7.24 -9.75
N VAL A 190 12.41 6.69 -8.97
CA VAL A 190 11.50 5.63 -9.44
C VAL A 190 10.58 6.14 -10.54
N CYS A 191 9.91 7.28 -10.34
CA CYS A 191 8.98 7.83 -11.34
C CYS A 191 9.65 8.18 -12.68
N ARG A 192 10.95 8.52 -12.68
CA ARG A 192 11.72 8.68 -13.92
C ARG A 192 12.05 7.36 -14.60
N ALA A 193 12.12 6.29 -13.84
CA ALA A 193 12.59 4.99 -14.31
C ALA A 193 11.48 4.14 -14.95
N VAL A 194 10.22 4.33 -14.57
CA VAL A 194 9.08 3.50 -15.00
C VAL A 194 7.89 4.35 -15.47
N SER A 195 6.98 3.73 -16.25
CA SER A 195 5.76 4.34 -16.75
C SER A 195 4.48 3.78 -16.12
N VAL A 196 4.59 2.72 -15.33
CA VAL A 196 3.45 2.14 -14.59
C VAL A 196 3.13 2.99 -13.34
N PRO A 197 1.92 2.87 -12.78
CA PRO A 197 1.55 3.54 -11.56
C PRO A 197 2.52 3.28 -10.40
N VAL A 198 2.83 4.35 -9.66
CA VAL A 198 3.72 4.31 -8.49
C VAL A 198 2.94 4.70 -7.23
N ILE A 199 3.00 3.84 -6.23
CA ILE A 199 2.43 4.03 -4.90
C ILE A 199 3.57 4.37 -3.93
N ALA A 200 3.49 5.54 -3.30
CA ALA A 200 4.43 5.95 -2.26
C ALA A 200 4.04 5.37 -0.91
N SER A 201 4.99 4.76 -0.20
CA SER A 201 4.82 4.18 1.14
C SER A 201 5.97 4.55 2.06
N GLY A 202 5.66 4.72 3.34
CA GLY A 202 6.62 5.08 4.39
C GLY A 202 6.81 6.59 4.55
N GLY A 203 6.61 7.09 5.77
CA GLY A 203 6.90 8.47 6.16
C GLY A 203 5.71 9.39 6.41
N ALA A 204 4.51 9.09 5.93
CA ALA A 204 3.33 9.91 6.18
C ALA A 204 3.04 10.08 7.67
N GLY A 205 2.91 11.32 8.12
CA GLY A 205 2.58 11.70 9.49
C GLY A 205 1.34 12.60 9.60
N CYS A 206 1.05 13.38 8.55
CA CYS A 206 -0.06 14.34 8.56
C CYS A 206 -0.59 14.60 7.14
N ILE A 207 -1.65 15.39 7.03
CA ILE A 207 -2.27 15.79 5.76
C ILE A 207 -1.25 16.50 4.85
N ASP A 208 -0.44 17.39 5.39
CA ASP A 208 0.52 18.19 4.62
C ASP A 208 1.59 17.32 3.93
N ASP A 209 1.91 16.15 4.46
CA ASP A 209 2.83 15.21 3.82
C ASP A 209 2.29 14.70 2.48
N PHE A 210 0.98 14.42 2.40
CA PHE A 210 0.33 14.04 1.14
C PHE A 210 0.22 15.22 0.16
N LEU A 211 -0.08 16.43 0.65
CA LEU A 211 -0.10 17.61 -0.19
C LEU A 211 1.29 17.87 -0.79
N THR A 212 2.33 17.76 0.02
CA THR A 212 3.72 17.91 -0.39
C THR A 212 4.11 16.82 -1.41
N LEU A 213 3.77 15.55 -1.13
CA LEU A 213 4.01 14.42 -2.03
C LEU A 213 3.47 14.70 -3.44
N PHE A 214 2.17 14.96 -3.56
CA PHE A 214 1.52 15.06 -4.87
C PHE A 214 1.83 16.36 -5.62
N ARG A 215 2.26 17.42 -4.92
CA ARG A 215 2.78 18.64 -5.54
C ARG A 215 4.20 18.48 -6.04
N ALA A 216 5.08 17.89 -5.22
CA ALA A 216 6.48 17.66 -5.58
C ALA A 216 6.66 16.55 -6.61
N GLN A 217 5.84 15.50 -6.52
CA GLN A 217 5.90 14.35 -7.40
C GLN A 217 4.54 14.04 -8.05
N PRO A 218 4.13 14.82 -9.05
CA PRO A 218 2.83 14.66 -9.70
C PRO A 218 2.69 13.33 -10.47
N ARG A 219 3.78 12.60 -10.70
CA ARG A 219 3.78 11.26 -11.31
C ARG A 219 3.50 10.13 -10.31
N VAL A 220 3.55 10.39 -9.01
CA VAL A 220 3.08 9.42 -8.01
C VAL A 220 1.55 9.34 -8.07
N ASP A 221 1.01 8.12 -8.17
CA ASP A 221 -0.41 7.86 -8.38
C ASP A 221 -1.19 7.65 -7.09
N ALA A 222 -0.49 7.23 -6.02
CA ALA A 222 -1.11 6.97 -4.73
C ALA A 222 -0.18 7.23 -3.56
N GLY A 223 -0.77 7.59 -2.41
CA GLY A 223 -0.11 7.59 -1.11
C GLY A 223 -0.70 6.51 -0.22
N LEU A 224 0.17 5.62 0.29
CA LEU A 224 -0.17 4.53 1.18
C LEU A 224 0.30 4.86 2.60
N ALA A 225 -0.57 4.66 3.57
CA ALA A 225 -0.25 4.82 4.99
C ALA A 225 -1.05 3.83 5.87
N ALA A 226 -0.57 3.59 7.08
CA ALA A 226 -1.18 2.69 8.04
C ALA A 226 -1.49 3.41 9.36
N SER A 227 -0.47 3.68 10.19
CA SER A 227 -0.63 4.15 11.58
C SER A 227 -1.48 5.40 11.72
N ILE A 228 -1.29 6.41 10.89
CA ILE A 228 -2.03 7.69 10.97
C ILE A 228 -3.53 7.51 10.74
N PHE A 229 -3.91 6.52 9.92
CA PHE A 229 -5.32 6.17 9.72
C PHE A 229 -5.83 5.27 10.84
N HIS A 230 -5.05 4.28 11.27
CA HIS A 230 -5.45 3.32 12.31
C HIS A 230 -5.68 3.99 13.66
N PHE A 231 -4.86 4.99 14.00
CA PHE A 231 -4.95 5.73 15.25
C PHE A 231 -5.83 6.99 15.15
N GLY A 232 -6.47 7.22 14.01
CA GLY A 232 -7.36 8.37 13.79
C GLY A 232 -6.65 9.73 13.79
N GLU A 233 -5.32 9.76 13.62
CA GLU A 233 -4.55 11.00 13.53
C GLU A 233 -4.89 11.78 12.25
N VAL A 234 -5.22 11.08 11.18
CA VAL A 234 -5.72 11.63 9.91
C VAL A 234 -6.96 10.85 9.48
N ARG A 235 -8.05 11.54 9.23
CA ARG A 235 -9.24 10.97 8.61
C ARG A 235 -9.12 11.04 7.10
N ILE A 236 -9.57 10.00 6.38
CA ILE A 236 -9.46 9.93 4.92
C ILE A 236 -10.29 11.02 4.23
N ASP A 237 -11.48 11.31 4.75
CA ASP A 237 -12.34 12.36 4.22
C ASP A 237 -11.72 13.75 4.39
N ASP A 238 -11.14 14.08 5.56
CA ASP A 238 -10.45 15.35 5.81
C ASP A 238 -9.23 15.52 4.91
N LEU A 239 -8.46 14.43 4.71
CA LEU A 239 -7.32 14.41 3.79
C LEU A 239 -7.76 14.72 2.35
N LYS A 240 -8.79 14.03 1.85
CA LYS A 240 -9.31 14.23 0.49
C LYS A 240 -9.89 15.62 0.28
N ASP A 241 -10.59 16.17 1.27
CA ASP A 241 -11.07 17.55 1.24
C ASP A 241 -9.92 18.56 1.18
N ALA A 242 -8.85 18.34 1.94
CA ALA A 242 -7.65 19.19 1.88
C ALA A 242 -6.95 19.09 0.53
N MET A 243 -6.84 17.88 -0.03
CA MET A 243 -6.29 17.67 -1.37
C MET A 243 -7.11 18.38 -2.44
N ALA A 244 -8.45 18.27 -2.40
CA ALA A 244 -9.35 18.94 -3.34
C ALA A 244 -9.22 20.47 -3.26
N ARG A 245 -9.18 21.04 -2.04
CA ARG A 245 -8.93 22.48 -1.83
C ARG A 245 -7.55 22.92 -2.35
N ALA A 246 -6.58 22.02 -2.31
CA ALA A 246 -5.23 22.26 -2.84
C ALA A 246 -5.11 22.07 -4.37
N GLY A 247 -6.22 21.75 -5.08
CA GLY A 247 -6.25 21.51 -6.52
C GLY A 247 -5.68 20.16 -6.94
N ILE A 248 -5.47 19.23 -6.00
CA ILE A 248 -5.03 17.86 -6.28
C ILE A 248 -6.27 17.01 -6.59
N PRO A 249 -6.34 16.37 -7.77
CA PRO A 249 -7.52 15.61 -8.17
C PRO A 249 -7.68 14.35 -7.30
N VAL A 250 -8.86 14.20 -6.68
CA VAL A 250 -9.24 13.08 -5.83
C VAL A 250 -10.66 12.60 -6.15
N ARG A 251 -10.96 11.36 -5.83
CA ARG A 251 -12.33 10.82 -5.86
C ARG A 251 -13.03 11.19 -4.54
N ILE A 252 -14.11 11.94 -4.61
CA ILE A 252 -14.97 12.26 -3.46
C ILE A 252 -16.19 11.33 -3.47
N VAL A 253 -16.51 10.71 -2.35
CA VAL A 253 -17.66 9.83 -2.18
C VAL A 253 -18.77 10.59 -1.48
N ALA A 254 -19.93 10.72 -2.13
CA ALA A 254 -21.07 11.53 -1.65
C ALA A 254 -21.66 11.06 -0.29
N ALA A 255 -21.49 9.78 0.08
CA ALA A 255 -21.96 9.24 1.37
C ALA A 255 -21.24 9.85 2.58
N ALA A 256 -19.96 10.20 2.46
CA ALA A 256 -19.21 10.88 3.51
C ALA A 256 -19.70 12.34 3.77
N GLN A 257 -20.42 12.92 2.81
CA GLN A 257 -21.00 14.26 2.95
C GLN A 257 -22.37 14.25 3.68
N ALA A 258 -23.14 13.17 3.60
CA ALA A 258 -24.46 13.08 4.23
C ALA A 258 -24.36 13.01 5.77
N GLU A 259 -23.42 12.26 6.32
CA GLU A 259 -23.20 12.17 7.77
C GLU A 259 -22.70 13.50 8.38
N ARG A 260 -22.00 14.35 7.61
CA ARG A 260 -21.56 15.67 8.05
C ARG A 260 -22.69 16.69 8.14
N SER A 261 -23.70 16.59 7.29
CA SER A 261 -24.88 17.48 7.34
C SER A 261 -25.77 17.22 8.57
N GLU A 262 -25.80 15.98 9.03
CA GLU A 262 -26.58 15.59 10.23
C GLU A 262 -25.88 15.97 11.54
N THR A 263 -24.54 15.85 11.61
CA THR A 263 -23.79 16.23 12.82
C THR A 263 -23.66 17.74 13.01
N CYS A 264 -23.70 18.53 11.92
CA CYS A 264 -23.66 20.00 12.00
C CYS A 264 -25.04 20.59 12.41
N SER A 265 -26.16 19.87 12.15
CA SER A 265 -27.50 20.32 12.51
C SER A 265 -27.87 20.04 13.97
N THR A 266 -27.16 19.17 14.68
CA THR A 266 -27.43 18.81 16.09
C THR A 266 -26.62 19.62 17.10
N SER A 267 -25.68 20.49 16.67
CA SER A 267 -24.87 21.34 17.56
C SER A 267 -25.37 22.78 17.70
N THR A 268 -26.56 23.09 17.19
CA THR A 268 -27.21 24.42 17.32
C THR A 268 -28.58 24.26 17.96
N ASN A 269 -28.65 23.84 19.23
CA ASN A 269 -29.76 24.04 20.13
C ASN A 269 -29.26 24.16 21.57
#